data_0f5d0b422d8baf141ac9abc3898f48a5
#
_entry.id   0f5d0b422d8baf141ac9abc3898f48a5
#
_cell.length_a   1.000
_cell.length_b   1.000
_cell.length_c   1.000
_cell.angle_alpha   90.00
_cell.angle_beta   90.00
_cell.angle_gamma   90.00
#
_symmetry.space_group_name_H-M   'P 1'
#
loop_
_entity.id
_entity.type
_entity.pdbx_description
1 polymer ?
#
loop_
_entity_poly.entity_id
_entity_poly.type
_entity_poly.pdbx_seq_one_letter_code
_entity_poly.pdbx_strand_id
1 'polypeptide(L)'
;MYGLIFTTFMIVIIFIGPLTYSEPFALVNSTLILSNPTFDSINPQFSVLNNSIYAAWISNLSPQNSDVMFKKIDNNAKLFTSILDISNTPGISNIIKLTNSKDNVYITWEDKQPDKWKLLFTKSENNGNKFDNVTNLSNTTGNVHLHDLSSVGENVFIMWAANENVSSTNKDIFFRKTQDGGDSFNDTLNLSNDKDDSLDPHMAINQNGSIVYMTWTECDTKHDDPICSISFTRSLDGGNTFTTSKIVSNKMLSLEGYEGYSLSNGTGVNASSNTIFPHISENVTVQEGINSINPTVFTTLEGKRVYVLWEQSIFGKGESEIFLTVSNDYGYSFNSTINISNTSGTSRLAHGQLLGDDIYVTWSDTLNNNKTFDVMLRKIDAKNLAGNVINLSNNSGNSVSPYLLVSNNKIYVAWIDDTNNSSVLLWIGDTSESPVMTKVMSNGQAEVYSNPLIFDTENKVWIAWTQYDDNNNHKIVLLDQEKL
;
A
#
# COMPACT_ATOMS: atom_id res chain seq x y z
N MET A 1 -37.96 -16.32 76.84
CA MET A 1 -36.96 -15.28 76.58
C MET A 1 -36.26 -15.71 75.34
N TYR A 2 -36.73 -15.28 74.16
CA TYR A 2 -36.19 -15.65 72.89
C TYR A 2 -35.32 -14.50 72.39
N GLY A 3 -34.00 -14.74 72.18
CA GLY A 3 -33.09 -13.75 71.60
C GLY A 3 -33.03 -13.94 70.10
N LEU A 4 -33.39 -12.89 69.33
CA LEU A 4 -33.28 -12.82 67.90
C LEU A 4 -31.84 -12.42 67.53
N ILE A 5 -31.13 -13.29 66.77
CA ILE A 5 -29.84 -12.98 66.18
C ILE A 5 -30.12 -12.40 64.79
N PHE A 6 -29.82 -11.10 64.56
CA PHE A 6 -29.78 -10.47 63.23
C PHE A 6 -28.38 -10.72 62.62
N THR A 7 -28.36 -11.54 61.58
CA THR A 7 -27.18 -11.68 60.69
C THR A 7 -27.26 -10.66 59.60
N THR A 8 -26.39 -9.64 59.64
CA THR A 8 -26.23 -8.62 58.59
C THR A 8 -25.42 -9.21 57.45
N PHE A 9 -26.03 -9.41 56.30
CA PHE A 9 -25.34 -9.73 55.06
C PHE A 9 -24.70 -8.46 54.50
N MET A 10 -23.36 -8.40 54.51
CA MET A 10 -22.60 -7.34 53.86
C MET A 10 -22.40 -7.73 52.39
N ILE A 11 -23.14 -7.06 51.48
CA ILE A 11 -22.94 -7.19 50.04
C ILE A 11 -21.70 -6.36 49.69
N VAL A 12 -20.59 -7.03 49.38
CA VAL A 12 -19.42 -6.40 48.80
C VAL A 12 -19.65 -6.26 47.29
N ILE A 13 -20.00 -5.07 46.85
CA ILE A 13 -20.04 -4.71 45.42
C ILE A 13 -18.56 -4.48 45.00
N ILE A 14 -17.98 -5.45 44.31
CA ILE A 14 -16.69 -5.24 43.65
C ILE A 14 -16.95 -4.46 42.36
N PHE A 15 -16.63 -3.17 42.38
CA PHE A 15 -16.50 -2.37 41.17
C PHE A 15 -15.27 -2.88 40.40
N ILE A 16 -15.47 -3.68 39.36
CA ILE A 16 -14.46 -3.93 38.36
C ILE A 16 -14.50 -2.70 37.44
N GLY A 17 -13.69 -1.69 37.77
CA GLY A 17 -13.37 -0.60 36.85
C GLY A 17 -12.58 -1.15 35.66
N PRO A 18 -12.60 -0.51 34.50
CA PRO A 18 -11.80 -0.92 33.36
C PRO A 18 -10.32 -0.91 33.81
N LEU A 19 -9.65 -2.05 33.69
CA LEU A 19 -8.21 -2.19 33.86
C LEU A 19 -7.53 -1.36 32.75
N THR A 20 -7.23 -0.12 33.05
CA THR A 20 -6.25 0.65 32.27
C THR A 20 -4.88 0.08 32.57
N TYR A 21 -4.42 -0.86 31.76
CA TYR A 21 -3.03 -1.28 31.74
C TYR A 21 -2.22 -0.13 31.18
N SER A 22 -1.71 0.76 32.00
CA SER A 22 -0.58 1.62 31.68
C SER A 22 0.71 0.90 32.10
N GLU A 23 1.15 -0.04 31.26
CA GLU A 23 2.54 -0.49 31.33
C GLU A 23 3.41 0.73 30.96
N PRO A 24 4.52 0.99 31.68
CA PRO A 24 5.43 2.05 31.29
C PRO A 24 6.01 1.72 29.92
N PHE A 25 5.84 2.64 28.96
CA PHE A 25 6.40 2.54 27.62
C PHE A 25 7.91 2.29 27.72
N ALA A 26 8.34 1.07 27.45
CA ALA A 26 9.75 0.75 27.32
C ALA A 26 10.25 1.42 26.03
N LEU A 27 11.06 2.46 26.15
CA LEU A 27 11.81 3.01 25.03
C LEU A 27 12.69 1.91 24.45
N VAL A 28 12.46 1.57 23.19
CA VAL A 28 13.25 0.57 22.48
C VAL A 28 14.64 1.14 22.21
N ASN A 29 15.65 0.47 22.73
CA ASN A 29 17.05 0.93 22.70
C ASN A 29 17.72 0.53 21.39
N SER A 30 17.68 1.35 20.38
CA SER A 30 18.66 1.53 19.28
C SER A 30 18.00 1.76 17.91
N THR A 31 17.59 3.00 17.68
CA THR A 31 17.29 3.45 16.33
C THR A 31 18.57 3.55 15.50
N LEU A 32 18.54 3.00 14.29
CA LEU A 32 19.61 3.12 13.32
C LEU A 32 19.26 4.20 12.31
N ILE A 33 20.13 5.19 12.16
CA ILE A 33 20.05 6.15 11.05
C ILE A 33 20.81 5.56 9.86
N LEU A 34 20.11 5.33 8.76
CA LEU A 34 20.69 4.70 7.56
C LEU A 34 21.30 5.71 6.61
N SER A 35 20.66 6.87 6.45
CA SER A 35 21.07 7.91 5.51
C SER A 35 22.23 8.76 6.03
N ASN A 36 22.90 9.45 5.11
CA ASN A 36 23.95 10.41 5.46
C ASN A 36 23.34 11.62 6.18
N PRO A 37 23.88 12.05 7.34
CA PRO A 37 23.34 13.19 8.10
C PRO A 37 23.48 14.54 7.39
N THR A 38 24.27 14.67 6.34
CA THR A 38 24.43 15.93 5.60
C THR A 38 23.39 16.17 4.52
N PHE A 39 22.67 15.14 4.09
CA PHE A 39 21.72 15.23 3.00
C PHE A 39 20.30 14.97 3.48
N ASP A 40 19.37 15.63 2.84
CA ASP A 40 17.94 15.41 2.99
C ASP A 40 17.55 14.10 2.30
N SER A 41 17.07 13.09 3.04
CA SER A 41 16.86 11.73 2.56
C SER A 41 15.42 11.27 2.77
N ILE A 42 14.75 10.87 1.67
CA ILE A 42 13.31 10.58 1.63
C ILE A 42 12.99 9.29 0.84
N ASN A 43 11.73 8.86 0.90
CA ASN A 43 11.15 7.76 0.11
C ASN A 43 11.94 6.45 0.19
N PRO A 44 12.20 5.91 1.39
CA PRO A 44 12.92 4.66 1.52
C PRO A 44 12.11 3.48 0.96
N GLN A 45 12.82 2.54 0.35
CA GLN A 45 12.32 1.23 -0.05
C GLN A 45 13.18 0.15 0.58
N PHE A 46 12.54 -0.95 0.98
CA PHE A 46 13.23 -2.07 1.61
C PHE A 46 12.87 -3.38 0.93
N SER A 47 13.84 -4.28 0.89
CA SER A 47 13.63 -5.66 0.46
C SER A 47 14.52 -6.58 1.31
N VAL A 48 14.09 -7.82 1.51
CA VAL A 48 14.82 -8.78 2.38
C VAL A 48 15.12 -10.04 1.58
N LEU A 49 16.35 -10.52 1.67
CA LEU A 49 16.79 -11.79 1.09
C LEU A 49 17.85 -12.43 1.98
N ASN A 50 17.69 -13.72 2.30
CA ASN A 50 18.65 -14.48 3.12
C ASN A 50 19.08 -13.74 4.40
N ASN A 51 18.09 -13.15 5.10
CA ASN A 51 18.31 -12.35 6.32
C ASN A 51 19.13 -11.05 6.13
N SER A 52 19.48 -10.68 4.92
CA SER A 52 20.03 -9.36 4.61
C SER A 52 18.91 -8.40 4.25
N ILE A 53 19.00 -7.17 4.74
CA ILE A 53 18.10 -6.08 4.41
C ILE A 53 18.79 -5.21 3.36
N TYR A 54 18.09 -4.94 2.29
CA TYR A 54 18.48 -4.02 1.25
C TYR A 54 17.61 -2.78 1.37
N ALA A 55 18.24 -1.61 1.43
CA ALA A 55 17.57 -0.32 1.55
C ALA A 55 18.00 0.58 0.39
N ALA A 56 17.05 1.22 -0.27
CA ALA A 56 17.29 2.27 -1.24
C ALA A 56 16.44 3.49 -0.90
N TRP A 57 16.96 4.70 -1.12
CA TRP A 57 16.26 5.95 -0.85
C TRP A 57 16.76 7.06 -1.76
N ILE A 58 16.02 8.17 -1.80
CA ILE A 58 16.44 9.39 -2.48
C ILE A 58 17.20 10.27 -1.48
N SER A 59 18.37 10.77 -1.89
CA SER A 59 19.09 11.83 -1.18
C SER A 59 19.14 13.10 -2.04
N ASN A 60 18.62 14.19 -1.50
CA ASN A 60 18.68 15.50 -2.12
C ASN A 60 20.08 16.10 -1.91
N LEU A 61 20.93 16.08 -2.89
CA LEU A 61 22.30 16.59 -2.84
C LEU A 61 22.33 18.11 -3.05
N SER A 62 21.37 18.64 -3.80
CA SER A 62 21.13 20.07 -4.02
C SER A 62 19.69 20.29 -4.48
N PRO A 63 19.17 21.52 -4.56
CA PRO A 63 17.80 21.79 -5.02
C PRO A 63 17.48 21.28 -6.44
N GLN A 64 18.49 20.95 -7.22
CA GLN A 64 18.34 20.52 -8.63
C GLN A 64 18.96 19.15 -8.88
N ASN A 65 19.48 18.50 -7.85
CA ASN A 65 20.11 17.19 -7.96
C ASN A 65 19.70 16.31 -6.78
N SER A 66 19.12 15.17 -7.10
CA SER A 66 18.86 14.10 -6.13
C SER A 66 19.24 12.76 -6.73
N ASP A 67 19.88 11.92 -5.90
CA ASP A 67 20.35 10.61 -6.31
C ASP A 67 19.72 9.48 -5.52
N VAL A 68 19.67 8.30 -6.16
CA VAL A 68 19.28 7.03 -5.54
C VAL A 68 20.46 6.49 -4.76
N MET A 69 20.32 6.42 -3.45
CA MET A 69 21.28 5.79 -2.56
C MET A 69 20.85 4.37 -2.20
N PHE A 70 21.84 3.53 -1.96
CA PHE A 70 21.65 2.15 -1.58
C PHE A 70 22.55 1.74 -0.42
N LYS A 71 22.04 0.86 0.45
CA LYS A 71 22.81 0.26 1.53
C LYS A 71 22.34 -1.16 1.81
N LYS A 72 23.28 -2.07 2.03
CA LYS A 72 22.99 -3.40 2.55
C LYS A 72 23.27 -3.45 4.05
N ILE A 73 22.40 -4.12 4.76
CA ILE A 73 22.47 -4.31 6.21
C ILE A 73 22.34 -5.82 6.46
N ASP A 74 23.26 -6.42 7.17
CA ASP A 74 23.13 -7.83 7.55
C ASP A 74 22.14 -8.00 8.72
N ASN A 75 21.62 -9.22 8.89
CA ASN A 75 20.58 -9.56 9.87
C ASN A 75 20.94 -9.21 11.33
N ASN A 76 22.22 -9.06 11.65
CA ASN A 76 22.63 -8.72 13.02
C ASN A 76 22.78 -7.20 13.21
N ALA A 77 22.53 -6.40 12.19
CA ALA A 77 22.78 -4.95 12.16
C ALA A 77 24.20 -4.56 12.63
N LYS A 78 25.14 -5.50 12.54
CA LYS A 78 26.52 -5.34 13.00
C LYS A 78 27.48 -4.98 11.86
N LEU A 79 27.11 -5.34 10.63
CA LEU A 79 27.90 -5.04 9.44
C LEU A 79 27.06 -4.21 8.48
N PHE A 80 27.49 -2.99 8.27
CA PHE A 80 26.91 -2.07 7.30
C PHE A 80 27.90 -1.94 6.14
N THR A 81 27.40 -2.08 4.90
CA THR A 81 28.17 -1.62 3.75
C THR A 81 28.24 -0.10 3.74
N SER A 82 29.19 0.46 3.01
CA SER A 82 29.17 1.88 2.64
C SER A 82 27.88 2.19 1.88
N ILE A 83 27.40 3.43 1.97
CA ILE A 83 26.32 3.91 1.09
C ILE A 83 26.87 3.96 -0.32
N LEU A 84 26.16 3.36 -1.26
CA LEU A 84 26.45 3.41 -2.70
C LEU A 84 25.52 4.44 -3.33
N ASP A 85 26.08 5.29 -4.15
CA ASP A 85 25.33 6.15 -5.07
C ASP A 85 25.04 5.34 -6.34
N ILE A 86 23.78 5.08 -6.60
CA ILE A 86 23.30 4.20 -7.68
C ILE A 86 23.03 4.97 -8.96
N SER A 87 22.40 6.12 -8.86
CA SER A 87 22.03 6.90 -10.05
C SER A 87 23.20 7.73 -10.55
N ASN A 88 23.90 8.42 -9.67
CA ASN A 88 25.04 9.29 -9.96
C ASN A 88 24.80 10.17 -11.20
N THR A 89 23.64 10.83 -11.25
CA THR A 89 23.20 11.66 -12.37
C THR A 89 23.15 13.14 -11.96
N PRO A 90 23.35 14.08 -12.87
CA PRO A 90 23.18 15.52 -12.53
C PRO A 90 21.70 15.95 -12.47
N GLY A 91 20.76 15.03 -12.57
CA GLY A 91 19.32 15.27 -12.60
C GLY A 91 18.62 15.05 -11.26
N ILE A 92 17.31 14.96 -11.33
CA ILE A 92 16.45 14.66 -10.19
C ILE A 92 15.99 13.20 -10.32
N SER A 93 16.46 12.35 -9.43
CA SER A 93 15.92 11.00 -9.23
C SER A 93 14.72 11.05 -8.29
N ASN A 94 13.68 10.28 -8.60
CA ASN A 94 12.45 10.20 -7.81
C ASN A 94 11.86 8.78 -7.91
N ILE A 95 10.88 8.48 -7.09
CA ILE A 95 10.09 7.23 -7.07
C ILE A 95 10.96 6.00 -7.33
N ILE A 96 11.37 5.34 -6.25
CA ILE A 96 12.19 4.13 -6.29
C ILE A 96 11.30 2.91 -6.10
N LYS A 97 11.62 1.82 -6.79
CA LYS A 97 11.18 0.48 -6.44
C LYS A 97 12.40 -0.43 -6.28
N LEU A 98 12.34 -1.28 -5.29
CA LEU A 98 13.40 -2.21 -4.93
C LEU A 98 12.81 -3.60 -4.74
N THR A 99 13.38 -4.59 -5.42
CA THR A 99 13.03 -6.00 -5.23
C THR A 99 14.28 -6.87 -5.29
N ASN A 100 14.16 -8.10 -4.87
CA ASN A 100 15.23 -9.08 -4.97
C ASN A 100 14.68 -10.48 -5.27
N SER A 101 15.49 -11.29 -5.93
CA SER A 101 15.24 -12.73 -6.03
C SER A 101 16.55 -13.47 -6.28
N LYS A 102 16.69 -14.68 -5.73
CA LYS A 102 17.97 -15.40 -5.68
C LYS A 102 19.04 -14.53 -5.01
N ASP A 103 20.18 -14.30 -5.68
CA ASP A 103 21.26 -13.44 -5.20
C ASP A 103 21.26 -12.05 -5.87
N ASN A 104 20.21 -11.75 -6.63
CA ASN A 104 20.09 -10.53 -7.38
C ASN A 104 19.27 -9.48 -6.64
N VAL A 105 19.68 -8.23 -6.76
CA VAL A 105 18.96 -7.05 -6.29
C VAL A 105 18.66 -6.18 -7.49
N TYR A 106 17.42 -5.74 -7.61
CA TYR A 106 16.93 -4.93 -8.73
C TYR A 106 16.38 -3.61 -8.22
N ILE A 107 16.78 -2.52 -8.86
CA ILE A 107 16.31 -1.17 -8.54
C ILE A 107 15.82 -0.50 -9.82
N THR A 108 14.64 0.11 -9.73
CA THR A 108 14.13 1.04 -10.74
C THR A 108 13.86 2.39 -10.10
N TRP A 109 14.01 3.44 -10.86
CA TRP A 109 13.65 4.80 -10.44
C TRP A 109 13.26 5.67 -11.63
N GLU A 110 12.56 6.73 -11.33
CA GLU A 110 12.28 7.79 -12.29
C GLU A 110 13.40 8.82 -12.22
N ASP A 111 13.92 9.21 -13.37
CA ASP A 111 15.02 10.17 -13.49
C ASP A 111 14.66 11.28 -14.47
N LYS A 112 14.75 12.52 -14.03
CA LYS A 112 14.49 13.70 -14.86
C LYS A 112 15.72 14.03 -15.69
N GLN A 113 15.72 13.62 -16.93
CA GLN A 113 16.74 13.98 -17.91
C GLN A 113 16.24 15.13 -18.80
N PRO A 114 17.07 16.03 -19.27
CA PRO A 114 16.83 17.48 -19.43
C PRO A 114 15.40 17.90 -19.69
N ASP A 115 14.65 17.13 -20.49
CA ASP A 115 13.32 17.53 -20.95
C ASP A 115 12.18 16.59 -20.53
N LYS A 116 12.47 15.42 -19.93
CA LYS A 116 11.45 14.42 -19.60
C LYS A 116 11.89 13.43 -18.51
N TRP A 117 10.88 12.84 -17.87
CA TRP A 117 11.07 11.72 -16.94
C TRP A 117 11.26 10.41 -17.67
N LYS A 118 12.24 9.63 -17.25
CA LYS A 118 12.55 8.30 -17.77
C LYS A 118 12.54 7.27 -16.65
N LEU A 119 12.22 6.04 -16.97
CA LEU A 119 12.35 4.90 -16.07
C LEU A 119 13.72 4.24 -16.29
N LEU A 120 14.53 4.28 -15.27
CA LEU A 120 15.86 3.70 -15.25
C LEU A 120 15.87 2.42 -14.39
N PHE A 121 16.79 1.53 -14.71
CA PHE A 121 16.96 0.23 -14.07
C PHE A 121 18.44 -0.08 -13.88
N THR A 122 18.76 -0.73 -12.78
CA THR A 122 20.03 -1.41 -12.55
C THR A 122 19.84 -2.69 -11.74
N LYS A 123 20.81 -3.57 -11.80
CA LYS A 123 20.84 -4.82 -11.04
C LYS A 123 22.17 -5.02 -10.35
N SER A 124 22.15 -5.86 -9.32
CA SER A 124 23.33 -6.43 -8.69
C SER A 124 23.21 -7.95 -8.67
N GLU A 125 24.19 -8.67 -9.16
CA GLU A 125 24.25 -10.15 -9.17
C GLU A 125 25.04 -10.72 -7.99
N ASN A 126 25.51 -9.87 -7.09
CA ASN A 126 26.35 -10.25 -5.97
C ASN A 126 25.83 -9.74 -4.63
N ASN A 127 24.52 -9.94 -4.41
CA ASN A 127 23.85 -9.55 -3.16
C ASN A 127 24.01 -8.06 -2.80
N GLY A 128 23.92 -7.16 -3.78
CA GLY A 128 23.98 -5.71 -3.55
C GLY A 128 25.37 -5.14 -3.31
N ASN A 129 26.45 -5.91 -3.53
CA ASN A 129 27.81 -5.40 -3.30
C ASN A 129 28.30 -4.49 -4.44
N LYS A 130 27.80 -4.69 -5.64
CA LYS A 130 28.09 -3.89 -6.82
C LYS A 130 26.89 -3.90 -7.77
N PHE A 131 26.61 -2.78 -8.38
CA PHE A 131 25.57 -2.64 -9.39
C PHE A 131 26.17 -2.49 -10.79
N ASP A 132 25.42 -2.96 -11.78
CA ASP A 132 25.75 -2.87 -13.19
C ASP A 132 25.45 -1.47 -13.75
N ASN A 133 25.78 -1.28 -15.03
CA ASN A 133 25.45 -0.04 -15.71
C ASN A 133 23.93 0.19 -15.78
N VAL A 134 23.54 1.44 -15.67
CA VAL A 134 22.14 1.85 -15.72
C VAL A 134 21.56 1.66 -17.13
N THR A 135 20.37 1.05 -17.20
CA THR A 135 19.61 0.83 -18.43
C THR A 135 18.36 1.70 -18.44
N ASN A 136 18.08 2.40 -19.55
CA ASN A 136 16.81 3.11 -19.74
C ASN A 136 15.74 2.14 -20.26
N LEU A 137 14.73 1.86 -19.46
CA LEU A 137 13.62 0.95 -19.82
C LEU A 137 12.53 1.64 -20.63
N SER A 138 12.23 2.91 -20.32
CA SER A 138 11.20 3.69 -20.99
C SER A 138 11.76 4.37 -22.24
N ASN A 139 12.33 3.62 -23.14
CA ASN A 139 12.87 4.16 -24.41
C ASN A 139 11.77 4.75 -25.29
N THR A 140 10.55 4.83 -24.78
CA THR A 140 9.42 5.54 -25.31
C THR A 140 9.65 7.05 -25.28
N THR A 141 8.88 7.79 -25.98
CA THR A 141 9.07 9.21 -26.21
C THR A 141 8.47 10.12 -25.15
N GLY A 142 7.57 9.62 -24.29
CA GLY A 142 6.81 10.41 -23.31
C GLY A 142 7.43 10.48 -21.92
N ASN A 143 6.80 11.21 -21.02
CA ASN A 143 7.12 11.26 -19.61
C ASN A 143 6.62 10.01 -18.89
N VAL A 144 7.47 9.45 -18.04
CA VAL A 144 7.09 8.37 -17.12
C VAL A 144 6.43 8.97 -15.88
N HIS A 145 5.43 8.28 -15.37
CA HIS A 145 4.75 8.54 -14.10
C HIS A 145 4.48 7.22 -13.43
N LEU A 146 4.81 7.07 -12.19
CA LEU A 146 4.56 5.91 -11.36
C LEU A 146 4.88 4.56 -12.06
N HIS A 147 5.52 3.71 -11.36
CA HIS A 147 5.87 2.39 -11.87
C HIS A 147 5.81 1.34 -10.76
N ASP A 148 5.77 0.07 -11.14
CA ASP A 148 5.87 -1.05 -10.23
C ASP A 148 6.90 -2.07 -10.72
N LEU A 149 7.52 -2.77 -9.76
CA LEU A 149 8.64 -3.69 -9.97
C LEU A 149 8.43 -4.95 -9.14
N SER A 150 8.56 -6.11 -9.76
CA SER A 150 8.53 -7.39 -9.05
C SER A 150 9.50 -8.38 -9.67
N SER A 151 9.98 -9.35 -8.88
CA SER A 151 10.89 -10.39 -9.37
C SER A 151 10.60 -11.76 -8.76
N VAL A 152 10.76 -12.80 -9.57
CA VAL A 152 10.66 -14.20 -9.16
C VAL A 152 11.67 -15.04 -9.94
N GLY A 153 12.64 -15.63 -9.26
CA GLY A 153 13.72 -16.37 -9.91
C GLY A 153 14.59 -15.44 -10.76
N GLU A 154 14.72 -15.75 -12.05
CA GLU A 154 15.42 -14.89 -13.03
C GLU A 154 14.46 -13.93 -13.74
N ASN A 155 13.15 -14.04 -13.48
CA ASN A 155 12.17 -13.17 -14.11
C ASN A 155 12.06 -11.86 -13.31
N VAL A 156 12.17 -10.73 -14.03
CA VAL A 156 11.88 -9.41 -13.50
C VAL A 156 10.78 -8.78 -14.34
N PHE A 157 9.79 -8.23 -13.70
CA PHE A 157 8.59 -7.67 -14.30
C PHE A 157 8.51 -6.20 -13.93
N ILE A 158 8.32 -5.35 -14.91
CA ILE A 158 8.25 -3.90 -14.74
C ILE A 158 7.06 -3.36 -15.51
N MET A 159 6.23 -2.57 -14.84
CA MET A 159 5.15 -1.81 -15.47
C MET A 159 5.23 -0.34 -15.08
N TRP A 160 4.78 0.54 -15.95
CA TRP A 160 4.77 1.98 -15.70
C TRP A 160 3.68 2.70 -16.48
N ALA A 161 3.23 3.83 -15.95
CA ALA A 161 2.39 4.77 -16.68
C ALA A 161 3.28 5.78 -17.42
N ALA A 162 2.99 6.05 -18.69
CA ALA A 162 3.72 7.06 -19.47
C ALA A 162 2.88 7.60 -20.62
N ASN A 163 3.16 8.82 -21.04
CA ASN A 163 2.62 9.31 -22.30
C ASN A 163 3.20 8.50 -23.47
N GLU A 164 2.37 8.16 -24.46
CA GLU A 164 2.83 7.43 -25.65
C GLU A 164 3.91 8.21 -26.42
N ASN A 165 3.76 9.53 -26.50
CA ASN A 165 4.72 10.43 -27.11
C ASN A 165 4.69 11.82 -26.45
N VAL A 166 5.64 12.71 -26.80
CA VAL A 166 5.74 14.08 -26.21
C VAL A 166 4.52 14.96 -26.47
N SER A 167 3.72 14.64 -27.46
CA SER A 167 2.51 15.40 -27.83
C SER A 167 1.23 14.82 -27.25
N SER A 168 1.28 13.59 -26.71
CA SER A 168 0.16 12.95 -26.03
C SER A 168 -0.02 13.55 -24.64
N THR A 169 -1.26 13.85 -24.28
CA THR A 169 -1.62 14.26 -22.91
C THR A 169 -2.00 13.06 -22.05
N ASN A 170 -2.49 12.01 -22.69
CA ASN A 170 -2.93 10.79 -22.01
C ASN A 170 -1.75 9.87 -21.70
N LYS A 171 -1.84 9.13 -20.63
CA LYS A 171 -0.89 8.12 -20.24
C LYS A 171 -1.46 6.74 -20.48
N ASP A 172 -0.62 5.85 -20.98
CA ASP A 172 -0.89 4.43 -21.10
C ASP A 172 -0.06 3.63 -20.12
N ILE A 173 -0.50 2.39 -19.87
CA ILE A 173 0.27 1.42 -19.08
C ILE A 173 1.16 0.60 -19.99
N PHE A 174 2.44 0.70 -19.74
CA PHE A 174 3.49 -0.05 -20.44
C PHE A 174 4.05 -1.15 -19.56
N PHE A 175 4.53 -2.20 -20.20
CA PHE A 175 5.11 -3.36 -19.54
C PHE A 175 6.34 -3.88 -20.27
N ARG A 176 7.33 -4.30 -19.49
CA ARG A 176 8.49 -5.07 -19.94
C ARG A 176 8.84 -6.15 -18.94
N LYS A 177 9.47 -7.20 -19.40
CA LYS A 177 10.04 -8.24 -18.56
C LYS A 177 11.39 -8.70 -19.06
N THR A 178 12.12 -9.37 -18.18
CA THR A 178 13.32 -10.15 -18.49
C THR A 178 13.15 -11.55 -17.93
N GLN A 179 13.88 -12.53 -18.50
CA GLN A 179 13.91 -13.90 -18.04
C GLN A 179 15.36 -14.38 -17.77
N ASP A 180 16.31 -13.49 -17.86
CA ASP A 180 17.76 -13.71 -17.71
C ASP A 180 18.36 -12.84 -16.59
N GLY A 181 17.57 -12.53 -15.56
CA GLY A 181 18.03 -11.75 -14.43
C GLY A 181 18.30 -10.28 -14.73
N GLY A 182 17.77 -9.73 -15.83
CA GLY A 182 17.93 -8.32 -16.19
C GLY A 182 19.06 -8.04 -17.20
N ASP A 183 19.62 -9.06 -17.84
CA ASP A 183 20.63 -8.89 -18.89
C ASP A 183 20.01 -8.34 -20.17
N SER A 184 18.83 -8.82 -20.51
CA SER A 184 18.05 -8.34 -21.64
C SER A 184 16.56 -8.21 -21.30
N PHE A 185 15.88 -7.32 -22.01
CA PHE A 185 14.45 -7.10 -21.85
C PHE A 185 13.73 -7.33 -23.18
N ASN A 186 12.52 -7.90 -23.10
CA ASN A 186 11.64 -8.01 -24.25
C ASN A 186 11.20 -6.62 -24.77
N ASP A 187 10.50 -6.61 -25.89
CA ASP A 187 9.88 -5.39 -26.41
C ASP A 187 8.83 -4.83 -25.42
N THR A 188 8.65 -3.53 -25.46
CA THR A 188 7.66 -2.83 -24.65
C THR A 188 6.25 -3.16 -25.15
N LEU A 189 5.39 -3.64 -24.24
CA LEU A 189 3.97 -3.84 -24.51
C LEU A 189 3.18 -2.64 -23.98
N ASN A 190 2.26 -2.09 -24.76
CA ASN A 190 1.24 -1.16 -24.31
C ASN A 190 -0.01 -1.96 -23.93
N LEU A 191 -0.41 -1.93 -22.65
CA LEU A 191 -1.48 -2.77 -22.10
C LEU A 191 -2.84 -2.10 -22.07
N SER A 192 -2.90 -0.78 -21.91
CA SER A 192 -4.16 -0.02 -21.96
C SER A 192 -4.51 0.37 -23.39
N ASN A 193 -3.62 1.06 -24.09
CA ASN A 193 -3.70 1.42 -25.51
C ASN A 193 -5.06 2.02 -25.91
N ASP A 194 -5.51 3.01 -25.18
CA ASP A 194 -6.78 3.68 -25.40
C ASP A 194 -6.65 5.21 -25.34
N LYS A 195 -7.76 5.94 -25.17
CA LYS A 195 -7.79 7.40 -25.15
C LYS A 195 -7.93 7.98 -23.75
N ASP A 196 -8.15 7.12 -22.78
CA ASP A 196 -8.34 7.50 -21.38
C ASP A 196 -6.97 7.63 -20.70
N ASP A 197 -6.92 8.16 -19.48
CA ASP A 197 -5.67 8.38 -18.76
C ASP A 197 -5.44 7.23 -17.77
N SER A 198 -4.46 6.37 -18.05
CA SER A 198 -4.13 5.20 -17.23
C SER A 198 -3.04 5.56 -16.21
N LEU A 199 -3.34 5.37 -14.92
CA LEU A 199 -2.53 5.81 -13.78
C LEU A 199 -2.38 4.72 -12.72
N ASP A 200 -1.48 4.93 -11.77
CA ASP A 200 -1.30 4.10 -10.56
C ASP A 200 -1.23 2.59 -10.86
N PRO A 201 -0.22 2.16 -11.64
CA PRO A 201 -0.05 0.75 -11.98
C PRO A 201 0.39 -0.10 -10.80
N HIS A 202 -0.26 -1.25 -10.60
CA HIS A 202 0.12 -2.25 -9.60
C HIS A 202 0.09 -3.66 -10.17
N MET A 203 1.03 -4.51 -9.72
CA MET A 203 1.09 -5.90 -10.16
C MET A 203 1.17 -6.90 -9.00
N ALA A 204 0.66 -8.11 -9.23
CA ALA A 204 0.88 -9.27 -8.39
C ALA A 204 1.29 -10.47 -9.24
N ILE A 205 2.24 -11.24 -8.74
CA ILE A 205 2.83 -12.37 -9.45
C ILE A 205 2.74 -13.59 -8.54
N ASN A 206 2.39 -14.74 -9.11
CA ASN A 206 2.36 -15.98 -8.36
C ASN A 206 3.79 -16.49 -8.07
N GLN A 207 3.92 -17.44 -7.16
CA GLN A 207 5.20 -17.91 -6.60
C GLN A 207 6.24 -18.34 -7.65
N ASN A 208 5.81 -18.85 -8.80
CA ASN A 208 6.71 -19.34 -9.84
C ASN A 208 6.88 -18.38 -11.04
N GLY A 209 6.24 -17.22 -11.00
CA GLY A 209 6.33 -16.23 -12.07
C GLY A 209 5.53 -16.55 -13.34
N SER A 210 4.72 -17.61 -13.35
CA SER A 210 3.96 -18.01 -14.53
C SER A 210 2.66 -17.23 -14.73
N ILE A 211 2.15 -16.59 -13.67
CA ILE A 211 0.92 -15.82 -13.68
C ILE A 211 1.20 -14.42 -13.21
N VAL A 212 0.76 -13.43 -13.99
CA VAL A 212 0.92 -12.01 -13.72
C VAL A 212 -0.45 -11.34 -13.76
N TYR A 213 -0.77 -10.60 -12.72
CA TYR A 213 -1.96 -9.78 -12.60
C TYR A 213 -1.58 -8.32 -12.54
N MET A 214 -2.31 -7.47 -13.22
CA MET A 214 -2.08 -6.04 -13.24
C MET A 214 -3.37 -5.28 -13.10
N THR A 215 -3.31 -4.18 -12.35
CA THR A 215 -4.39 -3.23 -12.18
C THR A 215 -3.87 -1.81 -12.34
N TRP A 216 -4.74 -0.91 -12.75
CA TRP A 216 -4.46 0.52 -12.81
C TRP A 216 -5.75 1.33 -12.69
N THR A 217 -5.60 2.59 -12.39
CA THR A 217 -6.67 3.58 -12.44
C THR A 217 -6.85 4.02 -13.87
N GLU A 218 -8.07 3.92 -14.42
CA GLU A 218 -8.46 4.34 -15.78
C GLU A 218 -9.41 5.49 -15.68
N CYS A 219 -9.01 6.68 -16.14
CA CYS A 219 -9.78 7.93 -16.02
C CYS A 219 -10.24 8.44 -17.38
N ASP A 220 -11.56 8.58 -17.56
CA ASP A 220 -12.14 9.19 -18.75
C ASP A 220 -11.78 10.69 -18.83
N THR A 221 -11.06 11.08 -19.87
CA THR A 221 -10.58 12.46 -20.10
C THR A 221 -11.56 13.35 -20.86
N LYS A 222 -12.77 12.87 -21.17
CA LYS A 222 -13.78 13.61 -21.95
C LYS A 222 -14.49 14.71 -21.13
N HIS A 223 -14.35 14.68 -19.82
CA HIS A 223 -15.02 15.59 -18.89
C HIS A 223 -13.99 16.43 -18.13
N ASP A 224 -14.38 17.65 -17.75
CA ASP A 224 -13.53 18.55 -16.93
C ASP A 224 -13.19 17.93 -15.57
N ASP A 225 -14.10 17.10 -15.04
CA ASP A 225 -13.90 16.28 -13.85
C ASP A 225 -13.80 14.81 -14.27
N PRO A 226 -12.60 14.24 -14.40
CA PRO A 226 -12.41 12.87 -14.87
C PRO A 226 -13.04 11.85 -13.93
N ILE A 227 -13.72 10.88 -14.52
CA ILE A 227 -14.31 9.75 -13.80
C ILE A 227 -13.39 8.56 -13.95
N CYS A 228 -12.95 8.01 -12.82
CA CYS A 228 -11.97 6.94 -12.81
C CYS A 228 -12.59 5.62 -12.38
N SER A 229 -12.10 4.54 -12.98
CA SER A 229 -12.45 3.15 -12.73
C SER A 229 -11.18 2.32 -12.55
N ILE A 230 -11.30 1.11 -11.98
CA ILE A 230 -10.17 0.20 -11.87
C ILE A 230 -10.19 -0.80 -13.04
N SER A 231 -9.14 -0.72 -13.84
CA SER A 231 -8.84 -1.66 -14.92
C SER A 231 -8.00 -2.83 -14.42
N PHE A 232 -8.21 -4.00 -15.01
CA PHE A 232 -7.50 -5.24 -14.69
C PHE A 232 -7.16 -6.01 -15.96
N THR A 233 -5.96 -6.56 -16.02
CA THR A 233 -5.55 -7.57 -17.01
C THR A 233 -4.74 -8.68 -16.36
N ARG A 234 -4.53 -9.77 -17.08
CA ARG A 234 -3.74 -10.91 -16.62
C ARG A 234 -2.96 -11.57 -17.74
N SER A 235 -1.88 -12.19 -17.36
CA SER A 235 -1.12 -13.15 -18.15
C SER A 235 -1.06 -14.49 -17.43
N LEU A 236 -1.22 -15.59 -18.17
CA LEU A 236 -1.07 -16.97 -17.67
C LEU A 236 0.18 -17.68 -18.26
N ASP A 237 1.02 -16.95 -18.95
CA ASP A 237 2.22 -17.42 -19.63
C ASP A 237 3.49 -16.64 -19.24
N GLY A 238 3.49 -16.15 -17.99
CA GLY A 238 4.61 -15.41 -17.43
C GLY A 238 4.84 -14.06 -18.08
N GLY A 239 3.77 -13.36 -18.49
CA GLY A 239 3.85 -12.02 -19.08
C GLY A 239 4.26 -12.00 -20.55
N ASN A 240 4.14 -13.13 -21.30
CA ASN A 240 4.35 -13.11 -22.74
C ASN A 240 3.15 -12.55 -23.49
N THR A 241 1.93 -12.89 -23.03
CA THR A 241 0.68 -12.35 -23.54
C THR A 241 -0.25 -11.94 -22.43
N PHE A 242 -1.09 -10.95 -22.68
CA PHE A 242 -2.08 -10.45 -21.73
C PHE A 242 -3.48 -10.50 -22.33
N THR A 243 -4.49 -10.69 -21.46
CA THR A 243 -5.88 -10.54 -21.88
C THR A 243 -6.18 -9.07 -22.15
N THR A 244 -7.22 -8.80 -22.95
CA THR A 244 -7.79 -7.44 -22.99
C THR A 244 -8.19 -7.01 -21.59
N SER A 245 -7.89 -5.76 -21.24
CA SER A 245 -8.25 -5.17 -19.95
C SER A 245 -9.76 -5.16 -19.75
N LYS A 246 -10.19 -5.23 -18.50
CA LYS A 246 -11.60 -5.10 -18.11
C LYS A 246 -11.73 -4.28 -16.84
N ILE A 247 -12.81 -3.51 -16.74
CA ILE A 247 -13.14 -2.79 -15.51
C ILE A 247 -13.62 -3.79 -14.45
N VAL A 248 -13.03 -3.70 -13.26
CA VAL A 248 -13.37 -4.54 -12.09
C VAL A 248 -13.99 -3.77 -10.93
N SER A 249 -13.85 -2.45 -10.91
CA SER A 249 -14.64 -1.57 -10.02
C SER A 249 -16.08 -1.47 -10.53
N ASN A 250 -16.96 -0.85 -9.75
CA ASN A 250 -18.32 -0.58 -10.20
C ASN A 250 -18.28 0.31 -11.45
N LYS A 251 -18.79 -0.24 -12.54
CA LYS A 251 -18.81 0.44 -13.81
C LYS A 251 -19.80 1.58 -13.74
N MET A 252 -19.36 2.81 -14.00
CA MET A 252 -20.29 3.84 -14.44
C MET A 252 -20.97 3.38 -15.71
N LEU A 253 -22.29 3.38 -15.72
CA LEU A 253 -23.03 3.33 -16.98
C LEU A 253 -22.71 4.62 -17.74
N SER A 254 -22.36 4.53 -19.02
CA SER A 254 -22.04 5.68 -19.86
C SER A 254 -23.15 6.73 -19.76
N LEU A 255 -22.78 8.00 -19.71
CA LEU A 255 -23.72 9.13 -19.66
C LEU A 255 -24.77 9.14 -20.78
N GLU A 256 -24.56 8.41 -21.87
CA GLU A 256 -25.52 8.25 -22.98
C GLU A 256 -26.73 7.36 -22.60
N GLY A 257 -26.77 6.76 -21.43
CA GLY A 257 -27.88 5.95 -20.92
C GLY A 257 -28.21 6.20 -19.45
N TYR A 258 -27.65 7.23 -18.84
CA TYR A 258 -27.85 7.53 -17.44
C TYR A 258 -29.16 8.31 -17.22
N GLU A 259 -30.20 7.60 -16.90
CA GLU A 259 -31.34 8.15 -16.17
C GLU A 259 -31.04 8.01 -14.66
N GLY A 260 -30.84 9.11 -14.02
CA GLY A 260 -30.24 9.40 -12.73
C GLY A 260 -30.62 8.62 -11.48
N TYR A 261 -29.81 8.78 -10.44
CA TYR A 261 -30.10 8.36 -9.07
C TYR A 261 -31.03 9.34 -8.37
N SER A 262 -32.08 8.85 -7.73
CA SER A 262 -32.87 9.60 -6.77
C SER A 262 -32.52 9.17 -5.33
N LEU A 263 -31.99 10.08 -4.56
CA LEU A 263 -32.05 10.00 -3.12
C LEU A 263 -33.49 10.44 -2.70
N SER A 264 -34.45 9.52 -2.74
CA SER A 264 -35.73 9.81 -2.09
C SER A 264 -35.51 9.80 -0.58
N ASN A 265 -35.72 10.95 0.07
CA ASN A 265 -36.01 11.05 1.51
C ASN A 265 -37.33 10.30 1.79
N GLY A 266 -37.29 8.98 1.82
CA GLY A 266 -38.45 8.13 2.01
C GLY A 266 -38.13 6.92 2.87
N THR A 267 -38.50 6.99 4.12
CA THR A 267 -38.61 5.93 5.10
C THR A 267 -39.04 4.57 4.52
N GLY A 268 -38.19 3.55 4.68
CA GLY A 268 -38.56 2.17 4.43
C GLY A 268 -37.49 1.31 3.77
N VAL A 269 -36.39 1.06 4.49
CA VAL A 269 -35.41 0.02 4.06
C VAL A 269 -35.79 -1.27 4.77
N ASN A 270 -36.32 -2.23 4.03
CA ASN A 270 -36.38 -3.62 4.50
C ASN A 270 -34.98 -4.23 4.42
N ALA A 271 -34.39 -4.49 5.57
CA ALA A 271 -33.06 -5.06 5.76
C ALA A 271 -33.04 -6.55 5.42
N SER A 272 -33.06 -6.91 4.13
CA SER A 272 -32.87 -8.31 3.72
C SER A 272 -32.13 -8.53 2.40
N SER A 273 -31.46 -7.52 1.86
CA SER A 273 -30.51 -7.75 0.76
C SER A 273 -29.21 -7.01 1.02
N ASN A 274 -28.11 -7.74 1.09
CA ASN A 274 -26.73 -7.24 1.23
C ASN A 274 -26.22 -6.50 -0.02
N THR A 275 -27.06 -5.78 -0.73
CA THR A 275 -26.70 -4.89 -1.82
C THR A 275 -26.77 -3.45 -1.32
N ILE A 276 -25.62 -2.87 -1.09
CA ILE A 276 -25.40 -1.54 -0.51
C ILE A 276 -25.68 -0.41 -1.52
N PHE A 277 -26.21 -0.70 -2.69
CA PHE A 277 -26.64 0.33 -3.62
C PHE A 277 -28.15 0.48 -3.60
N PRO A 278 -28.69 1.71 -3.40
CA PRO A 278 -30.12 1.95 -3.50
C PRO A 278 -30.61 1.58 -4.90
N HIS A 279 -31.81 1.01 -4.97
CA HIS A 279 -32.49 0.72 -6.22
C HIS A 279 -32.47 1.96 -7.13
N ILE A 280 -32.05 1.78 -8.36
CA ILE A 280 -32.16 2.78 -9.44
C ILE A 280 -33.66 2.99 -9.66
N SER A 281 -34.18 4.18 -9.36
CA SER A 281 -35.49 4.60 -9.81
C SER A 281 -35.36 5.45 -11.06
N GLU A 282 -36.12 5.11 -12.08
CA GLU A 282 -36.20 5.84 -13.33
C GLU A 282 -36.69 7.28 -13.08
N ASN A 283 -35.84 8.27 -13.02
CA ASN A 283 -36.09 9.74 -13.04
C ASN A 283 -35.29 10.55 -12.03
N VAL A 284 -33.97 10.59 -12.17
CA VAL A 284 -33.20 11.64 -11.50
C VAL A 284 -31.94 11.99 -12.30
N THR A 285 -31.84 13.25 -12.65
CA THR A 285 -30.61 13.87 -13.10
C THR A 285 -29.69 14.11 -11.94
N VAL A 286 -28.62 13.30 -11.78
CA VAL A 286 -27.56 13.55 -10.81
C VAL A 286 -26.23 13.54 -11.53
N GLN A 287 -25.49 14.63 -11.39
CA GLN A 287 -24.11 14.80 -11.79
C GLN A 287 -23.14 14.22 -10.76
N GLU A 288 -23.41 13.05 -10.20
CA GLU A 288 -22.49 12.42 -9.23
C GLU A 288 -21.77 11.26 -9.92
N GLY A 289 -20.50 11.44 -10.24
CA GLY A 289 -19.62 10.38 -10.73
C GLY A 289 -19.07 9.53 -9.56
N ILE A 290 -18.88 8.24 -9.80
CA ILE A 290 -18.16 7.35 -8.87
C ILE A 290 -16.71 7.33 -9.32
N ASN A 291 -15.79 7.71 -8.42
CA ASN A 291 -14.36 7.66 -8.66
C ASN A 291 -13.74 6.47 -7.91
N SER A 292 -13.07 5.59 -8.65
CA SER A 292 -12.31 4.46 -8.12
C SER A 292 -10.83 4.68 -8.45
N ILE A 293 -9.99 4.75 -7.43
CA ILE A 293 -8.57 5.11 -7.53
C ILE A 293 -7.72 4.23 -6.60
N ASN A 294 -6.40 4.34 -6.71
CA ASN A 294 -5.42 3.68 -5.84
C ASN A 294 -5.63 2.15 -5.76
N PRO A 295 -5.66 1.43 -6.89
CA PRO A 295 -5.84 0.00 -6.88
C PRO A 295 -4.63 -0.72 -6.30
N THR A 296 -4.88 -1.82 -5.62
CA THR A 296 -3.84 -2.79 -5.25
C THR A 296 -4.32 -4.19 -5.59
N VAL A 297 -3.46 -5.03 -6.13
CA VAL A 297 -3.78 -6.40 -6.46
C VAL A 297 -2.94 -7.38 -5.65
N PHE A 298 -3.57 -8.45 -5.18
CA PHE A 298 -2.91 -9.54 -4.44
C PHE A 298 -3.29 -10.87 -5.07
N THR A 299 -2.44 -11.87 -4.90
CA THR A 299 -2.75 -13.23 -5.35
C THR A 299 -2.22 -14.26 -4.38
N THR A 300 -2.89 -15.41 -4.29
CA THR A 300 -2.37 -16.57 -3.57
C THR A 300 -1.11 -17.10 -4.24
N LEU A 301 -0.30 -17.86 -3.53
CA LEU A 301 0.98 -18.42 -4.04
C LEU A 301 0.80 -19.17 -5.37
N GLU A 302 -0.31 -19.89 -5.52
CA GLU A 302 -0.65 -20.62 -6.75
C GLU A 302 -1.21 -19.71 -7.87
N GLY A 303 -1.61 -18.51 -7.55
CA GLY A 303 -2.24 -17.56 -8.47
C GLY A 303 -3.75 -17.76 -8.66
N LYS A 304 -4.38 -18.78 -8.09
CA LYS A 304 -5.78 -19.10 -8.36
C LYS A 304 -6.76 -18.05 -7.88
N ARG A 305 -6.53 -17.50 -6.68
CA ARG A 305 -7.33 -16.40 -6.12
C ARG A 305 -6.66 -15.09 -6.37
N VAL A 306 -7.44 -14.11 -6.79
CA VAL A 306 -6.99 -12.74 -7.03
C VAL A 306 -7.91 -11.80 -6.28
N TYR A 307 -7.33 -10.87 -5.58
CA TYR A 307 -8.00 -9.83 -4.83
C TYR A 307 -7.61 -8.48 -5.40
N VAL A 308 -8.60 -7.64 -5.67
CA VAL A 308 -8.37 -6.26 -6.08
C VAL A 308 -9.03 -5.34 -5.06
N LEU A 309 -8.22 -4.48 -4.47
CA LEU A 309 -8.58 -3.50 -3.44
C LEU A 309 -8.46 -2.10 -4.04
N TRP A 310 -9.37 -1.19 -3.72
CA TRP A 310 -9.29 0.21 -4.18
C TRP A 310 -10.05 1.16 -3.26
N GLU A 311 -9.77 2.44 -3.41
CA GLU A 311 -10.54 3.53 -2.82
C GLU A 311 -11.63 3.96 -3.80
N GLN A 312 -12.85 4.18 -3.32
CA GLN A 312 -13.96 4.65 -4.13
C GLN A 312 -14.67 5.80 -3.44
N SER A 313 -14.82 6.90 -4.16
CA SER A 313 -15.56 8.06 -3.70
C SER A 313 -16.73 8.38 -4.62
N ILE A 314 -17.75 9.05 -4.07
CA ILE A 314 -18.83 9.65 -4.85
C ILE A 314 -18.42 11.10 -5.12
N PHE A 315 -18.33 11.46 -6.39
CA PHE A 315 -17.93 12.80 -6.82
C PHE A 315 -18.79 13.87 -6.14
N GLY A 316 -18.18 14.90 -5.57
CA GLY A 316 -18.86 16.01 -4.90
C GLY A 316 -19.20 15.78 -3.42
N LYS A 317 -19.09 14.56 -2.86
CA LYS A 317 -19.36 14.30 -1.43
C LYS A 317 -18.13 14.37 -0.54
N GLY A 318 -16.93 14.25 -1.08
CA GLY A 318 -15.67 14.27 -0.33
C GLY A 318 -15.46 13.06 0.59
N GLU A 319 -16.36 12.07 0.56
CA GLU A 319 -16.29 10.83 1.31
C GLU A 319 -15.77 9.70 0.40
N SER A 320 -14.90 8.86 0.91
CA SER A 320 -14.39 7.69 0.22
C SER A 320 -14.49 6.45 1.11
N GLU A 321 -14.61 5.29 0.48
CA GLU A 321 -14.69 3.99 1.12
C GLU A 321 -13.72 3.01 0.47
N ILE A 322 -13.34 1.97 1.19
CA ILE A 322 -12.46 0.92 0.70
C ILE A 322 -13.29 -0.24 0.16
N PHE A 323 -13.03 -0.61 -1.08
CA PHE A 323 -13.72 -1.70 -1.78
C PHE A 323 -12.79 -2.83 -2.16
N LEU A 324 -13.35 -4.02 -2.23
CA LEU A 324 -12.68 -5.26 -2.60
C LEU A 324 -13.53 -6.05 -3.60
N THR A 325 -12.89 -6.64 -4.59
CA THR A 325 -13.47 -7.73 -5.38
C THR A 325 -12.52 -8.92 -5.44
N VAL A 326 -13.06 -10.11 -5.60
CA VAL A 326 -12.32 -11.38 -5.56
C VAL A 326 -12.63 -12.23 -6.78
N SER A 327 -11.59 -12.77 -7.38
CA SER A 327 -11.68 -13.85 -8.36
C SER A 327 -11.21 -15.16 -7.73
N ASN A 328 -11.89 -16.26 -8.02
CA ASN A 328 -11.52 -17.61 -7.60
C ASN A 328 -11.08 -18.52 -8.77
N ASP A 329 -10.93 -17.94 -9.95
CA ASP A 329 -10.73 -18.62 -11.22
C ASP A 329 -9.61 -17.97 -12.08
N TYR A 330 -8.49 -17.61 -11.42
CA TYR A 330 -7.35 -17.00 -12.10
C TYR A 330 -7.68 -15.66 -12.78
N GLY A 331 -8.60 -14.86 -12.22
CA GLY A 331 -9.01 -13.58 -12.78
C GLY A 331 -9.93 -13.68 -14.01
N TYR A 332 -10.51 -14.85 -14.34
CA TYR A 332 -11.49 -14.98 -15.42
C TYR A 332 -12.76 -14.21 -15.10
N SER A 333 -13.29 -14.42 -13.90
CA SER A 333 -14.45 -13.71 -13.39
C SER A 333 -14.17 -13.13 -12.01
N PHE A 334 -14.90 -12.09 -11.64
CA PHE A 334 -14.85 -11.48 -10.31
C PHE A 334 -16.23 -11.56 -9.67
N ASN A 335 -16.24 -11.77 -8.36
CA ASN A 335 -17.44 -11.74 -7.54
C ASN A 335 -17.99 -10.29 -7.44
N SER A 336 -19.17 -10.15 -6.85
CA SER A 336 -19.70 -8.82 -6.52
C SER A 336 -18.73 -8.06 -5.60
N THR A 337 -18.60 -6.79 -5.85
CA THR A 337 -17.80 -5.86 -5.05
C THR A 337 -18.33 -5.75 -3.63
N ILE A 338 -17.42 -5.68 -2.67
CA ILE A 338 -17.72 -5.57 -1.25
C ILE A 338 -17.16 -4.25 -0.74
N ASN A 339 -17.97 -3.45 -0.05
CA ASN A 339 -17.48 -2.34 0.75
C ASN A 339 -16.93 -2.90 2.07
N ILE A 340 -15.61 -2.77 2.30
CA ILE A 340 -14.96 -3.34 3.48
C ILE A 340 -14.81 -2.36 4.63
N SER A 341 -14.79 -1.07 4.39
CA SER A 341 -14.83 -0.05 5.44
C SER A 341 -16.25 0.19 5.94
N ASN A 342 -17.19 0.44 5.04
CA ASN A 342 -18.62 0.61 5.29
C ASN A 342 -18.94 1.55 6.49
N THR A 343 -18.34 2.73 6.46
CA THR A 343 -18.53 3.78 7.47
C THR A 343 -19.25 4.98 6.89
N SER A 344 -19.68 5.92 7.73
CA SER A 344 -20.20 7.21 7.28
C SER A 344 -19.11 8.27 7.14
N GLY A 345 -17.86 7.90 7.34
CA GLY A 345 -16.69 8.77 7.25
C GLY A 345 -15.94 8.65 5.93
N THR A 346 -14.70 9.09 5.93
CA THR A 346 -13.78 8.97 4.81
C THR A 346 -12.74 7.92 5.12
N SER A 347 -12.69 6.86 4.32
CA SER A 347 -11.72 5.76 4.40
C SER A 347 -10.70 5.90 3.28
N ARG A 348 -9.41 5.84 3.60
CA ARG A 348 -8.32 5.99 2.63
C ARG A 348 -7.03 5.30 3.05
N LEU A 349 -6.06 5.24 2.13
CA LEU A 349 -4.72 4.70 2.37
C LEU A 349 -4.77 3.24 2.87
N ALA A 350 -5.55 2.42 2.17
CA ALA A 350 -5.67 1.02 2.51
C ALA A 350 -4.41 0.24 2.16
N HIS A 351 -3.98 -0.63 3.06
CA HIS A 351 -2.92 -1.60 2.83
C HIS A 351 -3.41 -3.00 3.16
N GLY A 352 -3.22 -3.95 2.25
CA GLY A 352 -3.68 -5.32 2.40
C GLY A 352 -2.55 -6.33 2.30
N GLN A 353 -2.71 -7.47 2.99
CA GLN A 353 -1.80 -8.60 2.91
C GLN A 353 -2.54 -9.92 3.11
N LEU A 354 -2.05 -10.99 2.47
CA LEU A 354 -2.61 -12.33 2.58
C LEU A 354 -1.89 -13.15 3.67
N LEU A 355 -2.66 -13.95 4.39
CA LEU A 355 -2.17 -15.08 5.16
C LEU A 355 -2.98 -16.32 4.79
N GLY A 356 -2.35 -17.23 4.08
CA GLY A 356 -3.10 -18.33 3.44
C GLY A 356 -4.07 -17.76 2.39
N ASP A 357 -5.34 -18.04 2.59
CA ASP A 357 -6.42 -17.55 1.74
C ASP A 357 -7.12 -16.30 2.28
N ASP A 358 -6.93 -15.97 3.57
CA ASP A 358 -7.55 -14.82 4.21
C ASP A 358 -6.79 -13.53 3.86
N ILE A 359 -7.52 -12.43 3.68
CA ILE A 359 -6.94 -11.11 3.49
C ILE A 359 -7.10 -10.28 4.76
N TYR A 360 -6.04 -9.63 5.17
CA TYR A 360 -6.04 -8.60 6.21
C TYR A 360 -5.89 -7.25 5.55
N VAL A 361 -6.73 -6.29 5.92
CA VAL A 361 -6.71 -4.94 5.38
C VAL A 361 -6.73 -3.95 6.53
N THR A 362 -5.85 -2.96 6.46
CA THR A 362 -5.84 -1.79 7.34
C THR A 362 -6.04 -0.52 6.53
N TRP A 363 -6.66 0.50 7.11
CA TRP A 363 -6.90 1.80 6.48
C TRP A 363 -7.05 2.90 7.52
N SER A 364 -7.03 4.15 7.07
CA SER A 364 -7.35 5.32 7.89
C SER A 364 -8.81 5.71 7.67
N ASP A 365 -9.55 6.00 8.75
CA ASP A 365 -10.99 6.26 8.72
C ASP A 365 -11.39 7.42 9.64
N THR A 366 -12.24 8.34 9.18
CA THR A 366 -12.71 9.46 10.01
C THR A 366 -13.92 9.13 10.89
N LEU A 367 -14.35 7.91 10.95
CA LEU A 367 -15.49 7.41 11.74
C LEU A 367 -16.59 8.44 12.03
N ASN A 368 -17.78 8.27 11.46
CA ASN A 368 -18.95 9.11 11.73
C ASN A 368 -18.73 10.63 11.54
N ASN A 369 -17.99 11.03 10.49
CA ASN A 369 -17.68 12.43 10.20
C ASN A 369 -16.88 13.15 11.30
N ASN A 370 -16.11 12.42 12.10
CA ASN A 370 -15.09 13.01 12.94
C ASN A 370 -14.06 13.75 12.07
N LYS A 371 -13.40 14.75 12.64
CA LYS A 371 -12.34 15.50 11.95
C LYS A 371 -10.98 14.79 12.01
N THR A 372 -10.86 13.77 12.83
CA THR A 372 -9.63 12.99 13.06
C THR A 372 -9.76 11.60 12.47
N PHE A 373 -8.64 11.09 11.95
CA PHE A 373 -8.55 9.73 11.44
C PHE A 373 -8.15 8.76 12.53
N ASP A 374 -8.78 7.59 12.52
CA ASP A 374 -8.37 6.40 13.26
C ASP A 374 -7.83 5.33 12.29
N VAL A 375 -6.97 4.45 12.79
CA VAL A 375 -6.49 3.27 12.07
C VAL A 375 -7.39 2.08 12.33
N MET A 376 -7.89 1.52 11.26
CA MET A 376 -8.79 0.38 11.26
C MET A 376 -8.09 -0.87 10.74
N LEU A 377 -8.55 -2.03 11.19
CA LEU A 377 -8.13 -3.35 10.72
C LEU A 377 -9.36 -4.22 10.48
N ARG A 378 -9.36 -4.99 9.39
CA ARG A 378 -10.33 -6.03 9.12
C ARG A 378 -9.66 -7.27 8.58
N LYS A 379 -9.95 -8.42 9.18
CA LYS A 379 -9.73 -9.73 8.58
C LYS A 379 -10.93 -10.07 7.71
N ILE A 380 -10.71 -10.52 6.50
CA ILE A 380 -11.74 -10.96 5.57
C ILE A 380 -11.49 -12.43 5.24
N ASP A 381 -12.39 -13.28 5.71
CA ASP A 381 -12.36 -14.71 5.44
C ASP A 381 -12.59 -14.98 3.96
N ALA A 382 -11.72 -15.76 3.36
CA ALA A 382 -11.74 -16.04 1.93
C ALA A 382 -12.98 -16.79 1.43
N LYS A 383 -13.73 -17.45 2.31
CA LYS A 383 -14.88 -18.31 1.94
C LYS A 383 -16.19 -17.55 1.93
N ASN A 384 -16.40 -16.70 2.93
CA ASN A 384 -17.69 -15.99 3.14
C ASN A 384 -17.54 -14.47 3.00
N LEU A 385 -16.32 -13.96 2.83
CA LEU A 385 -15.99 -12.55 2.69
C LEU A 385 -16.49 -11.70 3.87
N ALA A 386 -16.64 -12.32 5.04
CA ALA A 386 -17.06 -11.68 6.27
C ALA A 386 -15.87 -11.39 7.20
N GLY A 387 -16.06 -10.48 8.13
CA GLY A 387 -15.08 -10.13 9.17
C GLY A 387 -15.50 -8.89 9.94
N ASN A 388 -15.00 -8.75 11.14
CA ASN A 388 -15.25 -7.58 11.98
C ASN A 388 -14.23 -6.49 11.70
N VAL A 389 -14.65 -5.24 11.87
CA VAL A 389 -13.75 -4.08 11.85
C VAL A 389 -13.30 -3.78 13.27
N ILE A 390 -12.01 -3.59 13.45
CA ILE A 390 -11.38 -3.24 14.72
C ILE A 390 -10.75 -1.86 14.58
N ASN A 391 -11.04 -0.95 15.51
CA ASN A 391 -10.32 0.31 15.65
C ASN A 391 -9.06 0.07 16.48
N LEU A 392 -7.88 0.26 15.88
CA LEU A 392 -6.59 0.00 16.52
C LEU A 392 -6.07 1.21 17.30
N SER A 393 -6.32 2.42 16.85
CA SER A 393 -5.82 3.65 17.46
C SER A 393 -6.75 4.17 18.57
N ASN A 394 -8.03 4.35 18.27
CA ASN A 394 -9.08 4.79 19.20
C ASN A 394 -8.62 5.92 20.14
N ASN A 395 -8.06 6.99 19.60
CA ASN A 395 -7.55 8.13 20.34
C ASN A 395 -8.10 9.48 19.84
N SER A 396 -7.63 10.60 20.37
CA SER A 396 -8.14 11.94 20.03
C SER A 396 -7.36 12.65 18.93
N GLY A 397 -6.22 12.10 18.49
CA GLY A 397 -5.38 12.65 17.42
C GLY A 397 -5.68 12.03 16.06
N ASN A 398 -4.90 12.41 15.05
CA ASN A 398 -4.93 11.74 13.76
C ASN A 398 -3.99 10.53 13.78
N SER A 399 -4.55 9.39 13.44
CA SER A 399 -3.81 8.16 13.18
C SER A 399 -3.94 7.83 11.70
N VAL A 400 -2.84 7.94 10.96
CA VAL A 400 -2.88 7.88 9.49
C VAL A 400 -1.78 6.98 8.90
N SER A 401 -1.95 6.64 7.63
CA SER A 401 -0.97 5.91 6.83
C SER A 401 -0.54 4.57 7.45
N PRO A 402 -1.49 3.68 7.76
CA PRO A 402 -1.16 2.39 8.32
C PRO A 402 -0.45 1.50 7.30
N TYR A 403 0.54 0.77 7.76
CA TYR A 403 1.21 -0.29 7.01
C TYR A 403 1.10 -1.62 7.75
N LEU A 404 0.75 -2.67 7.03
CA LEU A 404 0.43 -3.98 7.57
C LEU A 404 1.54 -4.99 7.23
N LEU A 405 1.92 -5.79 8.21
CA LEU A 405 2.70 -7.01 8.02
C LEU A 405 2.01 -8.17 8.71
N VAL A 406 1.81 -9.26 8.01
CA VAL A 406 1.37 -10.54 8.59
C VAL A 406 2.52 -11.54 8.50
N SER A 407 3.02 -11.98 9.63
CA SER A 407 4.15 -12.89 9.73
C SER A 407 4.02 -13.82 10.93
N ASN A 408 4.28 -15.13 10.75
CA ASN A 408 4.27 -16.15 11.81
C ASN A 408 2.98 -16.13 12.66
N ASN A 409 1.81 -16.04 12.03
CA ASN A 409 0.50 -15.94 12.68
C ASN A 409 0.35 -14.71 13.60
N LYS A 410 1.19 -13.71 13.44
CA LYS A 410 1.06 -12.40 14.07
C LYS A 410 0.76 -11.33 13.03
N ILE A 411 0.06 -10.32 13.51
CA ILE A 411 -0.30 -9.13 12.72
C ILE A 411 0.42 -7.95 13.34
N TYR A 412 1.11 -7.20 12.51
CA TYR A 412 1.81 -5.99 12.89
C TYR A 412 1.25 -4.85 12.05
N VAL A 413 0.82 -3.77 12.70
CA VAL A 413 0.36 -2.56 12.01
C VAL A 413 1.12 -1.36 12.58
N ALA A 414 1.84 -0.65 11.73
CA ALA A 414 2.48 0.61 12.10
C ALA A 414 1.76 1.77 11.43
N TRP A 415 1.67 2.91 12.12
CA TRP A 415 1.05 4.12 11.60
C TRP A 415 1.69 5.37 12.20
N ILE A 416 1.37 6.51 11.62
CA ILE A 416 1.71 7.83 12.18
C ILE A 416 0.57 8.28 13.08
N ASP A 417 0.90 8.77 14.27
CA ASP A 417 -0.03 9.28 15.27
C ASP A 417 0.38 10.68 15.74
N ASP A 418 -0.53 11.64 15.72
CA ASP A 418 -0.27 13.02 16.10
C ASP A 418 -0.80 13.40 17.50
N THR A 419 -1.30 12.43 18.26
CA THR A 419 -1.86 12.70 19.61
C THR A 419 -0.87 13.38 20.55
N ASN A 420 0.41 12.98 20.50
CA ASN A 420 1.48 13.51 21.35
C ASN A 420 2.74 13.81 20.52
N ASN A 421 2.69 14.80 19.65
CA ASN A 421 3.67 15.04 18.60
C ASN A 421 3.71 13.86 17.59
N SER A 422 4.05 14.13 16.35
CA SER A 422 4.08 13.09 15.32
C SER A 422 4.96 11.90 15.73
N SER A 423 4.36 10.73 15.89
CA SER A 423 5.01 9.52 16.38
C SER A 423 4.67 8.32 15.52
N VAL A 424 5.58 7.35 15.41
CA VAL A 424 5.30 6.03 14.83
C VAL A 424 4.83 5.12 15.95
N LEU A 425 3.62 4.58 15.80
CA LEU A 425 3.06 3.55 16.67
C LEU A 425 3.09 2.19 15.98
N LEU A 426 3.26 1.14 16.76
CA LEU A 426 3.18 -0.25 16.32
C LEU A 426 2.17 -1.02 17.18
N TRP A 427 1.13 -1.52 16.57
CA TRP A 427 0.22 -2.51 17.17
C TRP A 427 0.64 -3.92 16.75
N ILE A 428 0.57 -4.83 17.72
CA ILE A 428 0.85 -6.25 17.52
C ILE A 428 -0.34 -7.04 18.03
N GLY A 429 -0.88 -7.91 17.19
CA GLY A 429 -1.96 -8.85 17.52
C GLY A 429 -1.67 -10.23 16.99
N ASP A 430 -2.53 -11.17 17.34
CA ASP A 430 -2.55 -12.49 16.73
C ASP A 430 -3.63 -12.58 15.63
N THR A 431 -3.69 -13.70 14.95
CA THR A 431 -4.67 -13.93 13.87
C THR A 431 -6.10 -14.13 14.36
N SER A 432 -6.34 -14.16 15.68
CA SER A 432 -7.67 -14.07 16.29
C SER A 432 -8.09 -12.62 16.58
N GLU A 433 -7.26 -11.65 16.13
CA GLU A 433 -7.48 -10.21 16.29
C GLU A 433 -7.40 -9.73 17.75
N SER A 434 -6.86 -10.55 18.62
CA SER A 434 -6.63 -10.17 20.02
C SER A 434 -5.38 -9.29 20.11
N PRO A 435 -5.47 -8.10 20.72
CA PRO A 435 -4.31 -7.24 20.90
C PRO A 435 -3.32 -7.92 21.86
N VAL A 436 -2.06 -7.94 21.45
CA VAL A 436 -0.94 -8.37 22.32
C VAL A 436 -0.32 -7.15 22.97
N MET A 437 -0.04 -6.10 22.18
CA MET A 437 0.52 -4.84 22.67
C MET A 437 0.43 -3.70 21.63
N THR A 438 0.53 -2.47 22.11
CA THR A 438 0.82 -1.28 21.29
C THR A 438 2.07 -0.61 21.84
N LYS A 439 2.99 -0.21 20.96
CA LYS A 439 4.26 0.44 21.33
C LYS A 439 4.45 1.74 20.57
N VAL A 440 5.07 2.72 21.23
CA VAL A 440 5.63 3.91 20.59
C VAL A 440 7.02 3.55 20.07
N MET A 441 7.24 3.67 18.78
CA MET A 441 8.50 3.30 18.13
C MET A 441 9.45 4.49 17.94
N SER A 442 8.93 5.70 17.73
CA SER A 442 9.73 6.91 17.66
C SER A 442 9.83 7.56 19.04
N ASN A 443 10.87 8.38 19.26
CA ASN A 443 11.10 9.04 20.54
C ASN A 443 10.24 10.31 20.78
N GLY A 444 9.38 10.66 19.82
CA GLY A 444 8.51 11.87 19.90
C GLY A 444 9.25 13.22 19.89
N GLN A 445 10.57 13.21 19.68
CA GLN A 445 11.37 14.44 19.63
C GLN A 445 11.53 15.01 18.23
N ALA A 446 11.30 14.20 17.20
CA ALA A 446 11.40 14.60 15.81
C ALA A 446 10.09 14.29 15.08
N GLU A 447 9.64 15.22 14.26
CA GLU A 447 8.44 15.06 13.45
C GLU A 447 8.64 13.93 12.43
N VAL A 448 7.68 13.00 12.36
CA VAL A 448 7.65 11.93 11.36
C VAL A 448 7.12 12.49 10.05
N TYR A 449 7.87 12.30 8.97
CA TYR A 449 7.56 12.86 7.65
C TYR A 449 6.88 11.87 6.69
N SER A 450 7.29 10.59 6.72
CA SER A 450 6.76 9.60 5.78
C SER A 450 6.08 8.43 6.47
N ASN A 451 5.19 7.78 5.73
CA ASN A 451 4.52 6.55 6.15
C ASN A 451 5.54 5.52 6.63
N PRO A 452 5.29 4.87 7.78
CA PRO A 452 6.14 3.79 8.24
C PRO A 452 6.01 2.59 7.30
N LEU A 453 7.12 1.87 7.12
CA LEU A 453 7.17 0.59 6.42
C LEU A 453 7.50 -0.50 7.43
N ILE A 454 6.85 -1.66 7.30
CA ILE A 454 7.16 -2.83 8.12
C ILE A 454 7.56 -3.98 7.20
N PHE A 455 8.60 -4.68 7.59
CA PHE A 455 9.06 -5.89 6.93
C PHE A 455 9.73 -6.82 7.95
N ASP A 456 9.96 -8.06 7.60
CA ASP A 456 10.53 -9.02 8.54
C ASP A 456 11.74 -9.76 7.96
N THR A 457 12.58 -10.18 8.88
CA THR A 457 13.63 -11.16 8.69
C THR A 457 13.26 -12.42 9.48
N GLU A 458 14.12 -13.44 9.49
CA GLU A 458 13.83 -14.71 10.16
C GLU A 458 13.37 -14.52 11.63
N ASN A 459 14.05 -13.66 12.39
CA ASN A 459 13.84 -13.52 13.83
C ASN A 459 13.32 -12.16 14.27
N LYS A 460 13.25 -11.18 13.38
CA LYS A 460 12.92 -9.80 13.72
C LYS A 460 11.89 -9.21 12.78
N VAL A 461 11.11 -8.30 13.32
CA VAL A 461 10.29 -7.37 12.56
C VAL A 461 11.00 -6.01 12.57
N TRP A 462 11.07 -5.37 11.42
CA TRP A 462 11.73 -4.10 11.22
C TRP A 462 10.70 -3.05 10.84
N ILE A 463 10.85 -1.88 11.43
CA ILE A 463 10.04 -0.71 11.12
C ILE A 463 10.97 0.38 10.63
N ALA A 464 10.63 1.00 9.51
CA ALA A 464 11.39 2.08 8.93
C ALA A 464 10.48 3.28 8.65
N TRP A 465 11.01 4.49 8.85
CA TRP A 465 10.30 5.73 8.55
C TRP A 465 11.29 6.84 8.24
N THR A 466 10.76 7.96 7.78
CA THR A 466 11.52 9.19 7.60
C THR A 466 11.12 10.21 8.67
N GLN A 467 12.08 10.83 9.31
CA GLN A 467 11.84 11.89 10.30
C GLN A 467 12.82 13.05 10.12
N TYR A 468 12.47 14.21 10.65
CA TYR A 468 13.39 15.35 10.70
C TYR A 468 14.51 15.12 11.73
N ASP A 469 15.70 15.65 11.45
CA ASP A 469 16.78 15.79 12.43
C ASP A 469 16.84 17.23 12.98
N ASP A 470 17.77 17.49 13.91
CA ASP A 470 17.97 18.81 14.53
C ASP A 470 18.37 19.91 13.52
N ASN A 471 18.79 19.55 12.31
CA ASN A 471 19.15 20.46 11.22
C ASN A 471 18.03 20.64 10.20
N ASN A 472 16.84 20.13 10.47
CA ASN A 472 15.69 20.13 9.56
C ASN A 472 15.90 19.32 8.26
N ASN A 473 16.79 18.34 8.26
CA ASN A 473 16.94 17.37 7.17
C ASN A 473 16.15 16.10 7.48
N HIS A 474 15.56 15.50 6.47
CA HIS A 474 14.94 14.19 6.61
C HIS A 474 15.99 13.08 6.71
N LYS A 475 15.77 12.15 7.64
CA LYS A 475 16.62 10.96 7.86
C LYS A 475 15.81 9.70 7.78
N ILE A 476 16.41 8.67 7.18
CA ILE A 476 15.84 7.33 7.16
C ILE A 476 16.22 6.63 8.47
N VAL A 477 15.20 6.28 9.24
CA VAL A 477 15.33 5.60 10.53
C VAL A 477 14.86 4.16 10.37
N LEU A 478 15.60 3.24 10.98
CA LEU A 478 15.29 1.82 11.04
C LEU A 478 15.34 1.34 12.49
N LEU A 479 14.36 0.58 12.89
CA LEU A 479 14.25 0.00 14.22
C LEU A 479 13.83 -1.46 14.14
N ASP A 480 14.42 -2.29 15.00
CA ASP A 480 14.05 -3.70 15.09
C ASP A 480 13.15 -3.99 16.31
N GLN A 481 12.31 -4.99 16.15
CA GLN A 481 11.49 -5.60 17.18
C GLN A 481 11.67 -7.12 17.08
N GLU A 482 12.02 -7.77 18.18
CA GLU A 482 12.02 -9.24 18.24
C GLU A 482 10.62 -9.78 17.90
N LYS A 483 10.56 -10.86 17.13
CA LYS A 483 9.31 -11.57 16.86
C LYS A 483 8.79 -12.18 18.16
N LEU A 484 7.49 -11.95 18.45
CA LEU A 484 6.83 -12.46 19.65
C LEU A 484 6.30 -13.88 19.44
#